data_f1c9e06797216b84a9689bc8d65f83b5
#
_entry.id   f1c9e06797216b84a9689bc8d65f83b5
#
_cell.length_a   1.000
_cell.length_b   1.000
_cell.length_c   1.000
_cell.angle_alpha   90.00
_cell.angle_beta   90.00
_cell.angle_gamma   90.00
#
_symmetry.space_group_name_H-M   'P 1'
#
loop_
_entity.id
_entity.type
_entity.pdbx_description
1 polymer ?
#
loop_
_entity_poly.entity_id
_entity_poly.type
_entity_poly.pdbx_seq_one_letter_code
_entity_poly.pdbx_strand_id
1 'polypeptide(L)'
;MPFPNSSAEESQRDLLLAQYVSSFERFDELHENPDIYPNTRALATRPPDEYGYVSWRPKRANPNPELLGPLYANLPAQFPPLFERLLLTFRWADVSLDTYSLMANPVGPDFSVFFDVISHDRGLWDALIPAGYLRFGKGPDTDYDPVCFDMNSRKKSREMRVVKIDHEEILCNYRIKIVAELAPDFETLVLNTIHAAK
;
A
#
# COMPACT_ATOMS: atom_id res chain seq x y z
N MET A 1 18.02 -2.08 -30.65
CA MET A 1 19.01 -1.38 -29.81
C MET A 1 18.48 -1.44 -28.38
N PRO A 2 19.20 -1.99 -27.40
CA PRO A 2 18.77 -1.96 -26.03
C PRO A 2 18.88 -0.53 -25.49
N PHE A 3 17.86 -0.09 -24.77
CA PHE A 3 17.85 1.21 -24.11
C PHE A 3 18.86 1.21 -22.95
N PRO A 4 19.84 2.13 -22.91
CA PRO A 4 20.93 2.09 -21.92
C PRO A 4 20.58 2.59 -20.51
N ASN A 5 19.29 2.85 -20.18
CA ASN A 5 18.92 3.51 -18.93
C ASN A 5 18.20 2.65 -17.89
N SER A 6 17.93 1.36 -18.14
CA SER A 6 17.07 0.57 -17.23
C SER A 6 17.69 0.33 -15.84
N SER A 7 18.98 0.06 -15.75
CA SER A 7 19.61 -0.28 -14.46
C SER A 7 19.80 0.92 -13.51
N ALA A 8 20.06 2.09 -14.06
CA ALA A 8 20.22 3.32 -13.26
C ALA A 8 18.88 3.81 -12.72
N GLU A 9 17.83 3.77 -13.54
CA GLU A 9 16.46 4.12 -13.13
C GLU A 9 15.90 3.15 -12.09
N GLU A 10 16.14 1.84 -12.26
CA GLU A 10 15.77 0.84 -11.27
C GLU A 10 16.46 1.07 -9.93
N SER A 11 17.76 1.37 -9.95
CA SER A 11 18.52 1.68 -8.73
C SER A 11 18.01 2.94 -8.03
N GLN A 12 17.61 3.96 -8.79
CA GLN A 12 17.04 5.20 -8.25
C GLN A 12 15.68 4.95 -7.60
N ARG A 13 14.82 4.14 -8.22
CA ARG A 13 13.53 3.74 -7.66
C ARG A 13 13.69 2.92 -6.37
N ASP A 14 14.64 1.99 -6.35
CA ASP A 14 14.93 1.19 -5.16
C ASP A 14 15.43 2.05 -4.00
N LEU A 15 16.24 3.08 -4.29
CA LEU A 15 16.70 4.05 -3.29
C LEU A 15 15.52 4.88 -2.74
N LEU A 16 14.66 5.37 -3.62
CA LEU A 16 13.46 6.12 -3.23
C LEU A 16 12.55 5.28 -2.34
N LEU A 17 12.29 4.03 -2.71
CA LEU A 17 11.47 3.11 -1.91
C LEU A 17 12.12 2.75 -0.57
N ALA A 18 13.45 2.62 -0.52
CA ALA A 18 14.16 2.41 0.74
C ALA A 18 14.02 3.62 1.68
N GLN A 19 14.10 4.85 1.16
CA GLN A 19 13.86 6.07 1.93
C GLN A 19 12.41 6.15 2.42
N TYR A 20 11.44 5.83 1.56
CA TYR A 20 10.03 5.80 1.91
C TYR A 20 9.76 4.81 3.05
N VAL A 21 10.21 3.57 2.93
CA VAL A 21 10.02 2.54 3.96
C VAL A 21 10.75 2.90 5.27
N SER A 22 11.92 3.54 5.18
CA SER A 22 12.64 4.03 6.36
C SER A 22 11.93 5.18 7.06
N SER A 23 11.05 5.90 6.39
CA SER A 23 10.27 6.98 6.99
C SER A 23 9.14 6.48 7.90
N PHE A 24 8.72 5.22 7.80
CA PHE A 24 7.60 4.67 8.57
C PHE A 24 7.77 4.87 10.07
N GLU A 25 8.97 4.68 10.59
CA GLU A 25 9.28 4.86 12.02
C GLU A 25 9.15 6.31 12.52
N ARG A 26 8.96 7.26 11.62
CA ARG A 26 8.74 8.68 11.98
C ARG A 26 7.27 8.99 12.24
N PHE A 27 6.37 8.18 11.70
CA PHE A 27 4.94 8.38 11.80
C PHE A 27 4.27 7.39 12.75
N ASP A 28 4.85 6.19 12.87
CA ASP A 28 4.24 5.08 13.59
C ASP A 28 5.29 4.38 14.47
N GLU A 29 4.89 3.93 15.66
CA GLU A 29 5.75 3.18 16.58
C GLU A 29 6.14 1.80 16.03
N LEU A 30 5.49 1.33 14.96
CA LEU A 30 5.62 0.01 14.36
C LEU A 30 5.45 -1.10 15.42
N HIS A 31 4.35 -1.02 16.16
CA HIS A 31 4.02 -1.88 17.28
C HIS A 31 2.61 -2.43 17.12
N GLU A 32 2.47 -3.74 16.97
CA GLU A 32 1.23 -4.40 16.62
C GLU A 32 0.93 -5.63 17.47
N ASN A 33 -0.35 -5.93 17.64
CA ASN A 33 -0.78 -7.18 18.26
C ASN A 33 -0.84 -8.31 17.21
N PRO A 34 0.08 -9.30 17.27
CA PRO A 34 0.14 -10.38 16.29
C PRO A 34 -1.03 -11.37 16.40
N ASP A 35 -1.85 -11.33 17.44
CA ASP A 35 -3.05 -12.16 17.53
C ASP A 35 -4.21 -11.57 16.72
N ILE A 36 -4.21 -10.23 16.56
CA ILE A 36 -5.13 -9.51 15.67
C ILE A 36 -4.54 -9.48 14.25
N TYR A 37 -3.22 -9.26 14.13
CA TYR A 37 -2.49 -9.14 12.87
C TYR A 37 -1.42 -10.24 12.76
N PRO A 38 -1.81 -11.52 12.55
CA PRO A 38 -0.89 -12.67 12.63
C PRO A 38 0.31 -12.58 11.68
N ASN A 39 0.16 -11.88 10.56
CA ASN A 39 1.24 -11.68 9.60
C ASN A 39 2.37 -10.78 10.12
N THR A 40 2.13 -9.99 11.18
CA THR A 40 3.14 -9.16 11.84
C THR A 40 4.22 -9.99 12.55
N ARG A 41 3.89 -11.21 13.01
CA ARG A 41 4.89 -12.11 13.64
C ARG A 41 6.12 -12.33 12.79
N ALA A 42 5.96 -12.48 11.49
CA ALA A 42 7.08 -12.69 10.57
C ALA A 42 7.96 -11.45 10.40
N LEU A 43 7.45 -10.26 10.76
CA LEU A 43 8.15 -8.98 10.72
C LEU A 43 8.72 -8.59 12.09
N ALA A 44 8.36 -9.31 13.17
CA ALA A 44 8.76 -8.99 14.54
C ALA A 44 10.28 -8.92 14.70
N THR A 45 10.73 -7.95 15.48
CA THR A 45 12.14 -7.71 15.82
C THR A 45 12.48 -8.16 17.22
N ARG A 46 11.46 -8.36 18.07
CA ARG A 46 11.56 -8.82 19.47
C ARG A 46 10.41 -9.78 19.78
N PRO A 47 10.54 -10.61 20.83
CA PRO A 47 9.40 -11.34 21.39
C PRO A 47 8.27 -10.37 21.80
N PRO A 48 7.01 -10.86 21.89
CA PRO A 48 5.91 -10.06 22.40
C PRO A 48 6.21 -9.50 23.80
N ASP A 49 5.71 -8.30 24.07
CA ASP A 49 5.71 -7.70 25.40
C ASP A 49 4.68 -8.36 26.34
N GLU A 50 4.52 -7.83 27.54
CA GLU A 50 3.58 -8.34 28.56
C GLU A 50 2.10 -8.25 28.14
N TYR A 51 1.78 -7.45 27.14
CA TYR A 51 0.44 -7.29 26.56
C TYR A 51 0.25 -8.07 25.25
N GLY A 52 1.27 -8.79 24.80
CA GLY A 52 1.25 -9.56 23.57
C GLY A 52 1.62 -8.78 22.31
N TYR A 53 1.97 -7.50 22.41
CA TYR A 53 2.38 -6.69 21.27
C TYR A 53 3.82 -6.97 20.84
N VAL A 54 4.08 -6.88 19.55
CA VAL A 54 5.42 -7.02 18.97
C VAL A 54 5.86 -5.74 18.29
N SER A 55 7.10 -5.33 18.53
CA SER A 55 7.76 -4.35 17.67
C SER A 55 8.12 -5.02 16.36
N TRP A 56 7.82 -4.38 15.24
CA TRP A 56 8.11 -4.93 13.92
C TRP A 56 8.94 -3.94 13.07
N ARG A 57 9.47 -4.41 11.97
CA ARG A 57 10.18 -3.60 10.97
C ARG A 57 9.88 -4.12 9.57
N PRO A 58 9.81 -3.25 8.59
CA PRO A 58 9.74 -3.66 7.19
C PRO A 58 10.92 -4.57 6.84
N LYS A 59 10.66 -5.62 6.08
CA LYS A 59 11.70 -6.54 5.60
C LYS A 59 11.85 -6.44 4.10
N ARG A 60 13.09 -6.41 3.63
CA ARG A 60 13.37 -6.52 2.21
C ARG A 60 13.11 -7.95 1.74
N ALA A 61 12.44 -8.10 0.61
CA ALA A 61 12.21 -9.36 -0.08
C ALA A 61 13.04 -9.41 -1.37
N ASN A 62 13.28 -10.61 -1.86
CA ASN A 62 13.84 -10.78 -3.20
C ASN A 62 12.72 -10.59 -4.23
N PRO A 63 12.81 -9.60 -5.13
CA PRO A 63 11.78 -9.36 -6.12
C PRO A 63 11.60 -10.59 -7.03
N ASN A 64 10.36 -11.06 -7.12
CA ASN A 64 9.97 -12.10 -8.08
C ASN A 64 8.71 -11.64 -8.83
N PRO A 65 8.85 -11.07 -10.06
CA PRO A 65 7.71 -10.57 -10.82
C PRO A 65 6.67 -11.63 -11.20
N GLU A 66 7.03 -12.92 -11.22
CA GLU A 66 6.11 -14.01 -11.53
C GLU A 66 4.96 -14.11 -10.52
N LEU A 67 5.20 -13.67 -9.28
CA LEU A 67 4.18 -13.65 -8.22
C LEU A 67 3.06 -12.63 -8.47
N LEU A 68 3.25 -11.67 -9.36
CA LEU A 68 2.22 -10.68 -9.71
C LEU A 68 1.14 -11.26 -10.62
N GLY A 69 1.44 -12.31 -11.39
CA GLY A 69 0.46 -12.94 -12.29
C GLY A 69 -0.81 -13.39 -11.57
N PRO A 70 -0.72 -14.21 -10.51
CA PRO A 70 -1.88 -14.63 -9.71
C PRO A 70 -2.61 -13.46 -9.05
N LEU A 71 -1.89 -12.43 -8.57
CA LEU A 71 -2.50 -11.21 -8.01
C LEU A 71 -3.35 -10.50 -9.07
N TYR A 72 -2.79 -10.26 -10.25
CA TYR A 72 -3.49 -9.54 -11.33
C TYR A 72 -4.63 -10.32 -11.97
N ALA A 73 -4.67 -11.65 -11.82
CA ALA A 73 -5.83 -12.44 -12.24
C ALA A 73 -7.10 -12.08 -11.45
N ASN A 74 -6.97 -11.48 -10.26
CA ASN A 74 -8.07 -11.10 -9.38
C ASN A 74 -8.31 -9.58 -9.34
N LEU A 75 -7.53 -8.79 -10.06
CA LEU A 75 -7.61 -7.33 -10.06
C LEU A 75 -8.05 -6.80 -11.44
N PRO A 76 -8.83 -5.71 -11.48
CA PRO A 76 -9.30 -5.12 -12.74
C PRO A 76 -8.18 -4.39 -13.51
N ALA A 77 -7.08 -4.04 -12.83
CA ALA A 77 -5.95 -3.36 -13.42
C ALA A 77 -4.66 -3.67 -12.67
N GLN A 78 -3.52 -3.49 -13.34
CA GLN A 78 -2.21 -3.51 -12.71
C GLN A 78 -1.97 -2.22 -11.92
N PHE A 79 -1.26 -2.33 -10.81
CA PHE A 79 -0.82 -1.19 -10.01
C PHE A 79 0.14 -0.25 -10.77
N PRO A 80 0.30 1.01 -10.30
CA PRO A 80 1.39 1.87 -10.77
C PRO A 80 2.75 1.20 -10.62
N PRO A 81 3.70 1.43 -11.54
CA PRO A 81 4.97 0.70 -11.56
C PRO A 81 5.80 0.82 -10.27
N LEU A 82 5.79 2.00 -9.63
CA LEU A 82 6.51 2.20 -8.39
C LEU A 82 5.85 1.46 -7.21
N PHE A 83 4.51 1.39 -7.15
CA PHE A 83 3.80 0.61 -6.13
C PHE A 83 4.01 -0.90 -6.33
N GLU A 84 3.96 -1.36 -7.57
CA GLU A 84 4.30 -2.75 -7.94
C GLU A 84 5.72 -3.10 -7.47
N ARG A 85 6.68 -2.20 -7.68
CA ARG A 85 8.06 -2.37 -7.22
C ARG A 85 8.15 -2.41 -5.69
N LEU A 86 7.38 -1.57 -4.99
CA LEU A 86 7.27 -1.59 -3.53
C LEU A 86 6.77 -2.95 -3.03
N LEU A 87 5.67 -3.47 -3.59
CA LEU A 87 5.12 -4.79 -3.27
C LEU A 87 6.15 -5.91 -3.45
N LEU A 88 6.91 -5.87 -4.54
CA LEU A 88 7.92 -6.89 -4.83
C LEU A 88 9.12 -6.82 -3.88
N THR A 89 9.52 -5.61 -3.46
CA THR A 89 10.80 -5.37 -2.78
C THR A 89 10.69 -5.41 -1.26
N PHE A 90 9.53 -5.07 -0.70
CA PHE A 90 9.35 -4.96 0.75
C PHE A 90 8.13 -5.70 1.26
N ARG A 91 8.21 -6.10 2.54
CA ARG A 91 7.09 -6.63 3.34
C ARG A 91 6.92 -5.75 4.55
N TRP A 92 5.66 -5.42 4.88
CA TRP A 92 5.31 -4.55 6.01
C TRP A 92 3.94 -4.95 6.59
N ALA A 93 3.67 -4.59 7.84
CA ALA A 93 2.33 -4.60 8.45
C ALA A 93 1.61 -3.29 8.16
N ASP A 94 0.36 -3.14 8.60
CA ASP A 94 -0.33 -1.86 8.50
C ASP A 94 0.52 -0.76 9.16
N VAL A 95 0.62 0.39 8.50
CA VAL A 95 1.39 1.53 9.01
C VAL A 95 0.62 2.82 8.78
N SER A 96 0.43 3.59 9.86
CA SER A 96 -0.14 4.94 9.78
C SER A 96 0.94 5.93 9.37
N LEU A 97 0.63 6.75 8.37
CA LEU A 97 1.51 7.79 7.83
C LEU A 97 0.83 9.15 8.00
N ASP A 98 1.43 10.22 7.55
CA ASP A 98 0.93 11.59 7.75
C ASP A 98 -0.53 11.78 7.27
N THR A 99 -0.82 11.41 6.04
CA THR A 99 -2.13 11.67 5.41
C THR A 99 -2.93 10.41 5.07
N TYR A 100 -2.34 9.23 5.28
CA TYR A 100 -2.96 7.92 5.01
C TYR A 100 -2.28 6.81 5.79
N SER A 101 -2.97 5.68 5.92
CA SER A 101 -2.37 4.41 6.37
C SER A 101 -2.18 3.49 5.18
N LEU A 102 -0.99 2.92 5.07
CA LEU A 102 -0.67 1.93 4.05
C LEU A 102 -1.08 0.54 4.55
N MET A 103 -1.93 -0.15 3.80
CA MET A 103 -2.38 -1.50 4.15
C MET A 103 -1.24 -2.52 4.02
N ALA A 104 -1.23 -3.53 4.89
CA ALA A 104 -0.16 -4.51 5.00
C ALA A 104 0.14 -5.25 3.69
N ASN A 105 1.43 -5.45 3.41
CA ASN A 105 1.95 -6.41 2.46
C ASN A 105 2.77 -7.47 3.24
N PRO A 106 2.11 -8.46 3.84
CA PRO A 106 2.74 -9.36 4.80
C PRO A 106 3.70 -10.36 4.15
N VAL A 107 4.48 -11.02 4.97
CA VAL A 107 5.34 -12.13 4.52
C VAL A 107 4.46 -13.31 4.12
N GLY A 108 4.65 -13.80 2.91
CA GLY A 108 3.92 -14.94 2.36
C GLY A 108 4.60 -15.52 1.12
N PRO A 109 4.14 -16.68 0.66
CA PRO A 109 4.70 -17.32 -0.54
C PRO A 109 4.32 -16.56 -1.82
N ASP A 110 3.23 -15.80 -1.78
CA ASP A 110 2.67 -15.02 -2.88
C ASP A 110 1.95 -13.77 -2.34
N PHE A 111 1.14 -13.11 -3.16
CA PHE A 111 0.36 -11.93 -2.80
C PHE A 111 -1.11 -12.24 -2.42
N SER A 112 -1.48 -13.50 -2.15
CA SER A 112 -2.86 -13.84 -1.75
C SER A 112 -3.28 -13.10 -0.47
N VAL A 113 -2.40 -13.07 0.53
CA VAL A 113 -2.67 -12.37 1.79
C VAL A 113 -2.78 -10.85 1.58
N PHE A 114 -1.96 -10.26 0.71
CA PHE A 114 -2.11 -8.85 0.33
C PHE A 114 -3.45 -8.60 -0.37
N PHE A 115 -3.85 -9.48 -1.29
CA PHE A 115 -5.16 -9.39 -1.94
C PHE A 115 -6.31 -9.48 -0.92
N ASP A 116 -6.23 -10.42 0.03
CA ASP A 116 -7.23 -10.55 1.10
C ASP A 116 -7.32 -9.27 1.94
N VAL A 117 -6.17 -8.66 2.28
CA VAL A 117 -6.13 -7.39 3.05
C VAL A 117 -6.86 -6.27 2.31
N ILE A 118 -6.56 -6.05 1.03
CA ILE A 118 -7.17 -4.93 0.26
C ILE A 118 -8.64 -5.18 -0.10
N SER A 119 -9.06 -6.45 -0.19
CA SER A 119 -10.44 -6.86 -0.56
C SER A 119 -11.30 -7.30 0.63
N HIS A 120 -10.76 -7.24 1.86
CA HIS A 120 -11.42 -7.75 3.07
C HIS A 120 -12.81 -7.13 3.31
N ASP A 121 -12.91 -5.82 3.20
CA ASP A 121 -14.18 -5.12 3.32
C ASP A 121 -14.97 -5.21 2.01
N ARG A 122 -15.88 -6.20 1.96
CA ARG A 122 -16.68 -6.48 0.78
C ARG A 122 -17.61 -5.34 0.41
N GLY A 123 -18.14 -4.60 1.38
CA GLY A 123 -19.01 -3.45 1.11
C GLY A 123 -18.27 -2.36 0.34
N LEU A 124 -17.05 -2.04 0.77
CA LEU A 124 -16.20 -1.10 0.06
C LEU A 124 -15.69 -1.65 -1.27
N TRP A 125 -15.22 -2.92 -1.29
CA TRP A 125 -14.67 -3.54 -2.48
C TRP A 125 -15.67 -3.59 -3.64
N ASP A 126 -16.89 -4.07 -3.35
CA ASP A 126 -17.95 -4.23 -4.36
C ASP A 126 -18.47 -2.89 -4.91
N ALA A 127 -18.28 -1.79 -4.18
CA ALA A 127 -18.59 -0.44 -4.65
C ALA A 127 -17.43 0.21 -5.40
N LEU A 128 -16.21 0.08 -4.89
CA LEU A 128 -15.02 0.76 -5.41
C LEU A 128 -14.55 0.19 -6.76
N ILE A 129 -14.48 -1.13 -6.89
CA ILE A 129 -13.93 -1.78 -8.07
C ILE A 129 -14.74 -1.46 -9.33
N PRO A 130 -16.09 -1.62 -9.38
CA PRO A 130 -16.88 -1.24 -10.56
C PRO A 130 -16.83 0.26 -10.86
N ALA A 131 -16.62 1.10 -9.85
CA ALA A 131 -16.49 2.54 -10.00
C ALA A 131 -15.11 2.99 -10.50
N GLY A 132 -14.14 2.07 -10.58
CA GLY A 132 -12.81 2.35 -11.11
C GLY A 132 -11.80 2.77 -10.05
N TYR A 133 -11.94 2.31 -8.80
CA TYR A 133 -11.03 2.64 -7.70
C TYR A 133 -10.40 1.37 -7.10
N LEU A 134 -9.07 1.32 -7.04
CA LEU A 134 -8.32 0.20 -6.53
C LEU A 134 -7.67 0.59 -5.18
N ARG A 135 -8.24 0.06 -4.10
CA ARG A 135 -7.82 0.35 -2.73
C ARG A 135 -6.42 -0.21 -2.44
N PHE A 136 -5.60 0.56 -1.73
CA PHE A 136 -4.31 0.11 -1.20
C PHE A 136 -4.01 0.68 0.20
N GLY A 137 -4.86 1.56 0.69
CA GLY A 137 -4.74 2.21 1.99
C GLY A 137 -6.09 2.65 2.55
N LYS A 138 -6.03 3.34 3.65
CA LYS A 138 -7.15 4.04 4.31
C LYS A 138 -6.67 5.38 4.86
N GLY A 139 -7.56 6.19 5.40
CA GLY A 139 -7.20 7.36 6.18
C GLY A 139 -6.33 6.98 7.39
N PRO A 140 -5.57 7.92 7.98
CA PRO A 140 -4.73 7.64 9.13
C PRO A 140 -5.56 7.34 10.38
N ASP A 141 -4.99 6.60 11.31
CA ASP A 141 -5.56 6.26 12.62
C ASP A 141 -6.98 5.66 12.53
N THR A 142 -7.98 6.38 13.02
CA THR A 142 -9.39 5.98 13.04
C THR A 142 -10.18 6.42 11.81
N ASP A 143 -9.53 7.01 10.82
CA ASP A 143 -10.16 7.37 9.55
C ASP A 143 -10.23 6.13 8.63
N TYR A 144 -11.45 5.66 8.37
CA TYR A 144 -11.71 4.47 7.57
C TYR A 144 -11.91 4.77 6.07
N ASP A 145 -11.79 6.01 5.66
CA ASP A 145 -11.94 6.42 4.27
C ASP A 145 -10.91 5.69 3.38
N PRO A 146 -11.34 4.91 2.38
CA PRO A 146 -10.42 4.18 1.52
C PRO A 146 -9.52 5.11 0.72
N VAL A 147 -8.23 4.81 0.71
CA VAL A 147 -7.24 5.44 -0.16
C VAL A 147 -6.99 4.53 -1.35
N CYS A 148 -7.21 5.08 -2.55
CA CYS A 148 -7.30 4.32 -3.78
C CYS A 148 -6.47 4.92 -4.91
N PHE A 149 -6.02 4.04 -5.80
CA PHE A 149 -5.64 4.42 -7.15
C PHE A 149 -6.91 4.63 -8.00
N ASP A 150 -7.03 5.79 -8.64
CA ASP A 150 -8.11 6.11 -9.57
C ASP A 150 -7.79 5.54 -10.96
N MET A 151 -8.33 4.37 -11.27
CA MET A 151 -8.15 3.70 -12.56
C MET A 151 -8.71 4.51 -13.73
N ASN A 152 -9.69 5.40 -13.48
CA ASN A 152 -10.27 6.27 -14.50
C ASN A 152 -9.27 7.35 -14.94
N SER A 153 -8.26 7.66 -14.12
CA SER A 153 -7.18 8.61 -14.42
C SER A 153 -5.94 7.96 -15.04
N ARG A 154 -5.97 6.63 -15.29
CA ARG A 154 -4.81 5.83 -15.68
C ARG A 154 -4.15 6.32 -16.96
N LYS A 155 -2.85 6.62 -16.89
CA LYS A 155 -2.01 7.00 -18.02
C LYS A 155 -1.45 5.78 -18.76
N LYS A 156 -0.88 5.97 -19.95
CA LYS A 156 -0.17 4.89 -20.70
C LYS A 156 1.00 4.29 -19.90
N SER A 157 1.63 5.07 -19.03
CA SER A 157 2.67 4.65 -18.09
C SER A 157 2.17 3.79 -16.91
N ARG A 158 0.87 3.56 -16.81
CA ARG A 158 0.13 2.95 -15.68
C ARG A 158 0.03 3.84 -14.43
N GLU A 159 0.55 5.07 -14.47
CA GLU A 159 0.37 6.01 -13.36
C GLU A 159 -1.10 6.41 -13.22
N MET A 160 -1.53 6.56 -11.96
CA MET A 160 -2.91 6.87 -11.56
C MET A 160 -2.88 7.87 -10.42
N ARG A 161 -3.88 8.76 -10.37
CA ARG A 161 -4.06 9.64 -9.21
C ARG A 161 -4.31 8.80 -7.96
N VAL A 162 -3.90 9.34 -6.82
CA VAL A 162 -4.21 8.80 -5.50
C VAL A 162 -5.28 9.67 -4.87
N VAL A 163 -6.40 9.06 -4.52
CA VAL A 163 -7.57 9.74 -3.96
C VAL A 163 -8.03 9.08 -2.67
N LYS A 164 -8.63 9.89 -1.79
CA LYS A 164 -9.36 9.42 -0.61
C LYS A 164 -10.86 9.57 -0.86
N ILE A 165 -11.63 8.53 -0.49
CA ILE A 165 -13.06 8.42 -0.80
C ILE A 165 -13.82 8.26 0.51
N ASP A 166 -14.96 8.94 0.65
CA ASP A 166 -15.83 8.91 1.81
C ASP A 166 -16.46 7.51 1.98
N HIS A 167 -16.08 6.78 3.03
CA HIS A 167 -16.60 5.43 3.28
C HIS A 167 -18.06 5.43 3.70
N GLU A 168 -18.53 6.45 4.44
CA GLU A 168 -19.93 6.56 4.86
C GLU A 168 -20.86 6.79 3.66
N GLU A 169 -20.44 7.60 2.69
CA GLU A 169 -21.19 7.78 1.44
C GLU A 169 -21.31 6.48 0.66
N ILE A 170 -20.28 5.62 0.68
CA ILE A 170 -20.34 4.30 0.05
C ILE A 170 -21.34 3.41 0.80
N LEU A 171 -21.15 3.24 2.12
CA LEU A 171 -21.89 2.26 2.90
C LEU A 171 -23.36 2.67 3.16
N CYS A 172 -23.62 3.98 3.34
CA CYS A 172 -24.96 4.48 3.67
C CYS A 172 -25.75 4.91 2.42
N ASN A 173 -25.07 5.45 1.41
CA ASN A 173 -25.71 6.10 0.27
C ASN A 173 -25.41 5.43 -1.08
N TYR A 174 -24.60 4.38 -1.12
CA TYR A 174 -24.16 3.69 -2.34
C TYR A 174 -23.56 4.64 -3.37
N ARG A 175 -22.83 5.65 -2.91
CA ARG A 175 -22.31 6.71 -3.77
C ARG A 175 -20.80 6.91 -3.56
N ILE A 176 -20.07 7.00 -4.65
CA ILE A 176 -18.64 7.37 -4.62
C ILE A 176 -18.51 8.88 -4.49
N LYS A 177 -17.84 9.33 -3.44
CA LYS A 177 -17.52 10.73 -3.19
C LYS A 177 -16.05 10.88 -2.84
N ILE A 178 -15.28 11.45 -3.74
CA ILE A 178 -13.87 11.79 -3.47
C ILE A 178 -13.85 12.95 -2.48
N VAL A 179 -13.17 12.76 -1.35
CA VAL A 179 -12.99 13.79 -0.31
C VAL A 179 -11.65 14.50 -0.44
N ALA A 180 -10.63 13.85 -1.00
CA ALA A 180 -9.34 14.47 -1.28
C ALA A 180 -8.63 13.80 -2.46
N GLU A 181 -7.87 14.59 -3.22
CA GLU A 181 -6.79 14.11 -4.06
C GLU A 181 -5.49 14.23 -3.26
N LEU A 182 -4.86 13.09 -2.94
CA LEU A 182 -3.63 13.06 -2.12
C LEU A 182 -2.38 13.30 -2.97
N ALA A 183 -2.39 12.82 -4.21
CA ALA A 183 -1.30 13.03 -5.16
C ALA A 183 -1.73 12.73 -6.61
N PRO A 184 -1.07 13.34 -7.61
CA PRO A 184 -1.31 13.07 -9.03
C PRO A 184 -0.80 11.69 -9.50
N ASP A 185 0.08 11.07 -8.71
CA ASP A 185 0.63 9.72 -8.91
C ASP A 185 1.27 9.20 -7.62
N PHE A 186 1.63 7.91 -7.61
CA PHE A 186 2.20 7.28 -6.42
C PHE A 186 3.60 7.77 -6.09
N GLU A 187 4.42 8.13 -7.07
CA GLU A 187 5.76 8.67 -6.83
C GLU A 187 5.69 10.00 -6.08
N THR A 188 4.79 10.87 -6.48
CA THR A 188 4.53 12.14 -5.78
C THR A 188 4.05 11.91 -4.34
N LEU A 189 3.17 10.93 -4.11
CA LEU A 189 2.73 10.56 -2.75
C LEU A 189 3.90 10.11 -1.89
N VAL A 190 4.77 9.26 -2.41
CA VAL A 190 5.99 8.77 -1.74
C VAL A 190 6.92 9.93 -1.37
N LEU A 191 7.17 10.84 -2.32
CA LEU A 191 8.03 12.02 -2.09
C LEU A 191 7.45 12.95 -1.01
N ASN A 192 6.14 13.20 -1.03
CA ASN A 192 5.46 14.00 -0.02
C ASN A 192 5.59 13.37 1.37
N THR A 193 5.40 12.05 1.48
CA THR A 193 5.55 11.32 2.74
C THR A 193 6.99 11.41 3.27
N ILE A 194 8.00 11.19 2.43
CA ILE A 194 9.41 11.32 2.83
C ILE A 194 9.72 12.75 3.29
N HIS A 195 9.11 13.74 2.65
CA HIS A 195 9.31 15.14 3.01
C HIS A 195 8.69 15.48 4.35
N ALA A 196 7.48 15.01 4.62
CA ALA A 196 6.79 15.22 5.89
C ALA A 196 7.50 14.52 7.08
N ALA A 197 8.27 13.46 6.82
CA ALA A 197 9.05 12.74 7.83
C ALA A 197 10.35 13.44 8.28
N LYS A 198 10.75 14.54 7.64
CA LYS A 198 11.98 15.30 7.97
C LYS A 198 11.75 16.29 9.09
#